data_7b6316dcb383979737e48509ba655e79
#
_entry.id   7b6316dcb383979737e48509ba655e79
#
_cell.length_a   1.000
_cell.length_b   1.000
_cell.length_c   1.000
_cell.angle_alpha   90.00
_cell.angle_beta   90.00
_cell.angle_gamma   90.00
#
_symmetry.space_group_name_H-M   'P 1'
#
loop_
_entity.id
_entity.type
_entity.pdbx_description
1 polymer ?
#
loop_
_entity_poly.entity_id
_entity_poly.type
_entity_poly.pdbx_seq_one_letter_code
_entity_poly.pdbx_strand_id
1 'polypeptide(L)'
;MAKKHKIQALSNWTIGAAIALLCSCGIIASFGLQKYKVLRTAIQEYIDCEAAARKLQQGSDNLTTQVRLAVSTGEQQYIDAYFEEEDVAKNRECAVEELKSLHGDPDAITPLQEALDTSLNLQQTEYRAMRLVEEALNISRDSWPEEIRQVELSSYEQKLSNQAKLDRARALVIDLDYENAKSVISQDVQEAVQILTGEILQRQNRAVRSFSGVCRMFVVCMLLFAGVILLESLVIRDQIFKPILRYTECVKHGPMEPIEGAYEIQTLARTYNDIYRENKEREMLMKRQAEHDPLTELLNRRSFDRILGLYLKDRAVFALMIIDVDNFKTVNDTYGHAVGDQVLKRVAGLLKAAFRAVDYVCRIGGDEFAVIMMNVTGDLGGLLVEKITQSNRALAEPIGKIPAVSLSAGAAFTDGTDEALFEHADQALYQTKEQGRHGCSIYSPAK
;
A
#
# COMPACT_ATOMS: atom_id res chain seq x y z
N MET A 1 -6.69 -26.78 -7.13
CA MET A 1 -5.27 -26.49 -6.87
C MET A 1 -5.08 -24.98 -6.86
N ALA A 2 -4.98 -24.36 -5.70
CA ALA A 2 -4.69 -22.92 -5.61
C ALA A 2 -3.25 -22.67 -6.11
N LYS A 3 -3.09 -21.80 -7.11
CA LYS A 3 -1.76 -21.38 -7.61
C LYS A 3 -0.96 -20.85 -6.41
N LYS A 4 0.12 -21.52 -6.06
CA LYS A 4 1.07 -21.07 -5.03
C LYS A 4 1.73 -19.77 -5.52
N HIS A 5 1.21 -18.64 -5.08
CA HIS A 5 1.83 -17.35 -5.39
C HIS A 5 3.03 -17.15 -4.45
N LYS A 6 4.22 -17.03 -5.02
CA LYS A 6 5.43 -16.64 -4.28
C LYS A 6 5.37 -15.12 -4.05
N ILE A 7 5.74 -14.68 -2.85
CA ILE A 7 5.83 -13.24 -2.51
C ILE A 7 6.71 -12.51 -3.53
N GLN A 8 7.83 -13.10 -3.90
CA GLN A 8 8.76 -12.52 -4.86
C GLN A 8 8.17 -12.33 -6.26
N ALA A 9 7.36 -13.28 -6.74
CA ALA A 9 6.69 -13.17 -8.04
C ALA A 9 5.60 -12.10 -8.01
N LEU A 10 4.86 -12.00 -6.93
CA LEU A 10 3.84 -10.95 -6.71
C LEU A 10 4.51 -9.58 -6.68
N SER A 11 5.56 -9.40 -5.88
CA SER A 11 6.31 -8.15 -5.75
C SER A 11 6.93 -7.72 -7.09
N ASN A 12 7.53 -8.62 -7.86
CA ASN A 12 8.12 -8.27 -9.16
C ASN A 12 7.06 -7.83 -10.18
N TRP A 13 5.89 -8.48 -10.18
CA TRP A 13 4.80 -8.10 -11.08
C TRP A 13 4.23 -6.73 -10.73
N THR A 14 4.05 -6.43 -9.44
CA THR A 14 3.51 -5.17 -8.96
C THR A 14 4.48 -4.01 -9.20
N ILE A 15 5.77 -4.20 -8.94
CA ILE A 15 6.81 -3.21 -9.25
C ILE A 15 6.84 -2.94 -10.77
N GLY A 16 6.79 -3.98 -11.60
CA GLY A 16 6.74 -3.84 -13.05
C GLY A 16 5.52 -3.05 -13.53
N ALA A 17 4.34 -3.33 -13.00
CA ALA A 17 3.10 -2.62 -13.31
C ALA A 17 3.16 -1.14 -12.87
N ALA A 18 3.69 -0.86 -11.67
CA ALA A 18 3.86 0.50 -11.16
C ALA A 18 4.84 1.32 -12.03
N ILE A 19 5.97 0.75 -12.43
CA ILE A 19 6.94 1.40 -13.33
C ILE A 19 6.30 1.68 -14.70
N ALA A 20 5.59 0.73 -15.28
CA ALA A 20 4.92 0.91 -16.57
C ALA A 20 3.86 2.04 -16.51
N LEU A 21 3.08 2.11 -15.44
CA LEU A 21 2.10 3.18 -15.21
C LEU A 21 2.77 4.54 -14.99
N LEU A 22 3.86 4.61 -14.23
CA LEU A 22 4.63 5.85 -14.06
C LEU A 22 5.19 6.34 -15.38
N CYS A 23 5.76 5.45 -16.20
CA CYS A 23 6.25 5.80 -17.53
C CYS A 23 5.12 6.31 -18.43
N SER A 24 3.95 5.68 -18.42
CA SER A 24 2.79 6.13 -19.19
C SER A 24 2.30 7.51 -18.75
N CYS A 25 2.24 7.78 -17.44
CA CYS A 25 1.93 9.11 -16.90
C CYS A 25 2.94 10.17 -17.35
N GLY A 26 4.24 9.85 -17.35
CA GLY A 26 5.29 10.75 -17.85
C GLY A 26 5.13 11.09 -19.33
N ILE A 27 4.81 10.10 -20.16
CA ILE A 27 4.54 10.30 -21.59
C ILE A 27 3.30 11.18 -21.79
N ILE A 28 2.20 10.88 -21.11
CA ILE A 28 0.94 11.66 -21.21
C ILE A 28 1.18 13.11 -20.75
N ALA A 29 1.94 13.32 -19.67
CA ALA A 29 2.29 14.66 -19.18
C ALA A 29 3.14 15.45 -20.20
N SER A 30 4.10 14.80 -20.85
CA SER A 30 4.89 15.41 -21.93
C SER A 30 4.03 15.85 -23.12
N PHE A 31 3.11 14.98 -23.56
CA PHE A 31 2.11 15.33 -24.56
C PHE A 31 1.19 16.48 -24.11
N GLY A 32 0.80 16.48 -22.84
CA GLY A 32 0.01 17.56 -22.25
C GLY A 32 0.71 18.90 -22.32
N LEU A 33 1.99 18.96 -21.97
CA LEU A 33 2.81 20.18 -22.08
C LEU A 33 2.93 20.69 -23.51
N GLN A 34 3.09 19.78 -24.48
CA GLN A 34 3.14 20.16 -25.90
C GLN A 34 1.79 20.73 -26.36
N LYS A 35 0.68 20.08 -26.02
CA LYS A 35 -0.66 20.58 -26.37
C LYS A 35 -1.02 21.88 -25.66
N TYR A 36 -0.54 22.07 -24.43
CA TYR A 36 -0.68 23.36 -23.71
C TYR A 36 0.06 24.51 -24.40
N LYS A 37 1.28 24.27 -24.92
CA LYS A 37 1.99 25.29 -25.72
C LYS A 37 1.19 25.72 -26.94
N VAL A 38 0.66 24.73 -27.69
CA VAL A 38 -0.18 25.02 -28.87
C VAL A 38 -1.43 25.82 -28.49
N LEU A 39 -2.08 25.45 -27.39
CA LEU A 39 -3.25 26.16 -26.90
C LEU A 39 -2.90 27.61 -26.51
N ARG A 40 -1.78 27.81 -25.81
CA ARG A 40 -1.30 29.14 -25.39
C ARG A 40 -1.04 30.04 -26.60
N THR A 41 -0.35 29.50 -27.62
CA THR A 41 -0.08 30.24 -28.85
C THR A 41 -1.37 30.64 -29.56
N ALA A 42 -2.35 29.71 -29.71
CA ALA A 42 -3.62 30.03 -30.35
C ALA A 42 -4.45 31.08 -29.57
N ILE A 43 -4.38 31.10 -28.26
CA ILE A 43 -5.02 32.15 -27.42
C ILE A 43 -4.33 33.49 -27.64
N GLN A 44 -3.00 33.53 -27.70
CA GLN A 44 -2.24 34.75 -27.92
C GLN A 44 -2.54 35.35 -29.30
N GLU A 45 -2.52 34.53 -30.35
CA GLU A 45 -2.90 34.94 -31.71
C GLU A 45 -4.31 35.55 -31.76
N TYR A 46 -5.28 34.99 -31.02
CA TYR A 46 -6.63 35.57 -30.93
C TYR A 46 -6.62 36.97 -30.28
N ILE A 47 -5.91 37.12 -29.17
CA ILE A 47 -5.81 38.40 -28.44
C ILE A 47 -5.13 39.46 -29.33
N ASP A 48 -4.06 39.09 -29.99
CA ASP A 48 -3.29 40.01 -30.84
C ASP A 48 -4.10 40.45 -32.06
N CYS A 49 -4.86 39.52 -32.68
CA CYS A 49 -5.77 39.83 -33.79
C CYS A 49 -6.87 40.81 -33.36
N GLU A 50 -7.52 40.56 -32.22
CA GLU A 50 -8.59 41.45 -31.71
C GLU A 50 -8.04 42.85 -31.32
N ALA A 51 -6.82 42.93 -30.78
CA ALA A 51 -6.14 44.14 -30.43
C ALA A 51 -5.78 44.96 -31.70
N ALA A 52 -5.22 44.32 -32.73
CA ALA A 52 -4.91 44.96 -34.01
C ALA A 52 -6.18 45.47 -34.72
N ALA A 53 -7.26 44.67 -34.71
CA ALA A 53 -8.54 45.06 -35.29
C ALA A 53 -9.11 46.34 -34.61
N ARG A 54 -9.04 46.40 -33.29
CA ARG A 54 -9.49 47.61 -32.53
C ARG A 54 -8.60 48.82 -32.82
N LYS A 55 -7.29 48.61 -32.92
CA LYS A 55 -6.32 49.68 -33.24
C LYS A 55 -6.58 50.27 -34.64
N LEU A 56 -6.90 49.42 -35.63
CA LEU A 56 -7.25 49.84 -36.98
C LEU A 56 -8.52 50.72 -36.97
N GLN A 57 -9.56 50.29 -36.31
CA GLN A 57 -10.81 51.06 -36.20
C GLN A 57 -10.61 52.38 -35.47
N GLN A 58 -9.93 52.37 -34.33
CA GLN A 58 -9.63 53.57 -33.55
C GLN A 58 -8.82 54.62 -34.33
N GLY A 59 -7.80 54.18 -35.08
CA GLY A 59 -7.01 55.06 -35.94
C GLY A 59 -7.90 55.75 -37.02
N SER A 60 -8.76 54.96 -37.68
CA SER A 60 -9.69 55.48 -38.70
C SER A 60 -10.71 56.46 -38.10
N ASP A 61 -11.26 56.16 -36.94
CA ASP A 61 -12.25 57.02 -36.26
C ASP A 61 -11.60 58.31 -35.71
N ASN A 62 -10.34 58.21 -35.24
CA ASN A 62 -9.59 59.35 -34.77
C ASN A 62 -9.35 60.38 -35.91
N LEU A 63 -8.81 59.94 -37.04
CA LEU A 63 -8.62 60.80 -38.20
C LEU A 63 -9.91 61.49 -38.63
N THR A 64 -11.01 60.74 -38.75
CA THR A 64 -12.31 61.29 -39.08
C THR A 64 -12.78 62.36 -38.07
N THR A 65 -12.56 62.13 -36.80
CA THR A 65 -12.92 63.06 -35.73
C THR A 65 -12.09 64.32 -35.81
N GLN A 66 -10.78 64.21 -35.99
CA GLN A 66 -9.89 65.35 -36.07
C GLN A 66 -10.16 66.23 -37.30
N VAL A 67 -10.36 65.66 -38.48
CA VAL A 67 -10.68 66.43 -39.66
C VAL A 67 -12.02 67.16 -39.54
N ARG A 68 -13.05 66.50 -39.00
CA ARG A 68 -14.34 67.14 -38.78
C ARG A 68 -14.27 68.30 -37.80
N LEU A 69 -13.50 68.13 -36.70
CA LEU A 69 -13.24 69.22 -35.75
C LEU A 69 -12.45 70.32 -36.38
N ALA A 70 -11.38 70.03 -37.11
CA ALA A 70 -10.57 71.04 -37.85
C ALA A 70 -11.45 71.88 -38.81
N VAL A 71 -12.26 71.21 -39.60
CA VAL A 71 -13.16 71.87 -40.55
C VAL A 71 -14.28 72.66 -39.89
N SER A 72 -14.78 72.21 -38.74
CA SER A 72 -15.87 72.89 -38.04
C SER A 72 -15.41 74.09 -37.23
N THR A 73 -14.25 74.01 -36.56
CA THR A 73 -13.72 75.04 -35.65
C THR A 73 -12.69 75.94 -36.28
N GLY A 74 -11.93 75.42 -37.22
CA GLY A 74 -10.76 76.11 -37.80
C GLY A 74 -9.55 76.16 -36.88
N GLU A 75 -9.53 75.34 -35.84
CA GLU A 75 -8.43 75.35 -34.85
C GLU A 75 -7.29 74.46 -35.29
N GLN A 76 -6.08 74.98 -35.27
CA GLN A 76 -4.84 74.29 -35.69
C GLN A 76 -4.58 73.01 -34.90
N GLN A 77 -4.92 72.97 -33.64
CA GLN A 77 -4.68 71.78 -32.79
C GLN A 77 -5.30 70.47 -33.33
N TYR A 78 -6.39 70.55 -34.05
CA TYR A 78 -7.06 69.39 -34.65
C TYR A 78 -6.37 68.94 -35.95
N ILE A 79 -5.76 69.90 -36.69
CA ILE A 79 -4.93 69.57 -37.84
C ILE A 79 -3.63 68.91 -37.38
N ASP A 80 -3.00 69.43 -36.33
CA ASP A 80 -1.79 68.85 -35.76
C ASP A 80 -2.07 67.42 -35.22
N ALA A 81 -3.19 67.21 -34.53
CA ALA A 81 -3.61 65.91 -34.03
C ALA A 81 -3.94 64.92 -35.17
N TYR A 82 -4.46 65.40 -36.30
CA TYR A 82 -4.68 64.54 -37.48
C TYR A 82 -3.35 64.01 -38.02
N PHE A 83 -2.37 64.91 -38.22
CA PHE A 83 -1.03 64.54 -38.75
C PHE A 83 -0.19 63.77 -37.72
N GLU A 84 -0.40 63.97 -36.41
CA GLU A 84 0.20 63.11 -35.39
C GLU A 84 -0.25 61.64 -35.52
N GLU A 85 -1.54 61.42 -35.78
CA GLU A 85 -2.06 60.08 -36.05
C GLU A 85 -1.53 59.51 -37.37
N GLU A 86 -1.53 60.34 -38.42
CA GLU A 86 -1.16 59.92 -39.77
C GLU A 86 0.34 59.59 -39.93
N ASP A 87 1.23 60.51 -39.43
CA ASP A 87 2.65 60.47 -39.70
C ASP A 87 3.46 59.78 -38.60
N VAL A 88 2.99 59.88 -37.34
CA VAL A 88 3.73 59.43 -36.18
C VAL A 88 3.15 58.11 -35.63
N ALA A 89 1.86 58.12 -35.24
CA ALA A 89 1.24 56.98 -34.64
C ALA A 89 0.97 55.84 -35.63
N LYS A 90 0.52 56.15 -36.81
CA LYS A 90 0.28 55.22 -37.95
C LYS A 90 -0.53 53.98 -37.53
N ASN A 91 -1.52 54.18 -36.66
CA ASN A 91 -2.23 53.07 -36.05
C ASN A 91 -2.93 52.16 -37.06
N ARG A 92 -3.41 52.70 -38.18
CA ARG A 92 -4.05 51.94 -39.26
C ARG A 92 -3.05 51.04 -39.98
N GLU A 93 -1.95 51.63 -40.43
CA GLU A 93 -0.88 50.94 -41.19
C GLU A 93 -0.23 49.86 -40.32
N CYS A 94 0.13 50.19 -39.07
CA CYS A 94 0.68 49.26 -38.13
C CYS A 94 -0.31 48.09 -37.85
N ALA A 95 -1.59 48.40 -37.67
CA ALA A 95 -2.59 47.36 -37.42
C ALA A 95 -2.79 46.41 -38.63
N VAL A 96 -2.77 46.95 -39.84
CA VAL A 96 -2.83 46.12 -41.07
C VAL A 96 -1.58 45.24 -41.21
N GLU A 97 -0.38 45.74 -40.91
CA GLU A 97 0.83 44.93 -40.89
C GLU A 97 0.81 43.85 -39.81
N GLU A 98 0.35 44.19 -38.60
CA GLU A 98 0.15 43.23 -37.52
C GLU A 98 -0.82 42.10 -37.94
N LEU A 99 -1.97 42.46 -38.52
CA LEU A 99 -2.98 41.48 -39.00
C LEU A 99 -2.40 40.62 -40.14
N LYS A 100 -1.67 41.19 -41.09
CA LYS A 100 -0.98 40.43 -42.16
C LYS A 100 0.05 39.46 -41.61
N SER A 101 0.77 39.85 -40.55
CA SER A 101 1.81 39.01 -39.93
C SER A 101 1.22 37.80 -39.19
N LEU A 102 0.02 37.94 -38.62
CA LEU A 102 -0.66 36.89 -37.89
C LEU A 102 -1.20 35.77 -38.80
N HIS A 103 -1.62 36.13 -40.04
CA HIS A 103 -2.16 35.18 -40.99
C HIS A 103 -1.99 35.63 -42.43
N GLY A 104 -1.37 34.77 -43.23
CA GLY A 104 -1.18 34.97 -44.66
C GLY A 104 -2.35 34.48 -45.51
N ASP A 105 -3.59 34.42 -44.99
CA ASP A 105 -4.74 33.99 -45.78
C ASP A 105 -5.12 35.11 -46.77
N PRO A 106 -5.08 34.85 -48.11
CA PRO A 106 -5.47 35.82 -49.09
C PRO A 106 -6.89 36.36 -48.98
N ASP A 107 -7.82 35.50 -48.51
CA ASP A 107 -9.26 35.85 -48.39
C ASP A 107 -9.49 36.91 -47.29
N ALA A 108 -8.66 36.94 -46.26
CA ALA A 108 -8.72 37.95 -45.18
C ALA A 108 -7.90 39.19 -45.50
N ILE A 109 -6.83 39.06 -46.27
CA ILE A 109 -5.93 40.19 -46.63
C ILE A 109 -6.56 41.10 -47.69
N THR A 110 -7.32 40.58 -48.64
CA THR A 110 -7.96 41.34 -49.71
C THR A 110 -8.87 42.46 -49.19
N PRO A 111 -9.84 42.21 -48.30
CA PRO A 111 -10.69 43.30 -47.73
C PRO A 111 -9.86 44.33 -46.94
N LEU A 112 -8.82 43.92 -46.22
CA LEU A 112 -7.94 44.87 -45.50
C LEU A 112 -7.21 45.80 -46.48
N GLN A 113 -6.76 45.29 -47.60
CA GLN A 113 -6.08 46.10 -48.61
C GLN A 113 -7.07 47.05 -49.31
N GLU A 114 -8.28 46.61 -49.61
CA GLU A 114 -9.35 47.45 -50.20
C GLU A 114 -9.77 48.55 -49.21
N ALA A 115 -9.90 48.22 -47.91
CA ALA A 115 -10.15 49.22 -46.87
C ALA A 115 -9.07 50.30 -46.78
N LEU A 116 -7.76 49.87 -46.85
CA LEU A 116 -6.64 50.78 -46.82
C LEU A 116 -6.62 51.67 -48.08
N ASP A 117 -6.80 51.10 -49.26
CA ASP A 117 -6.81 51.89 -50.52
C ASP A 117 -7.95 52.90 -50.54
N THR A 118 -9.17 52.50 -50.07
CA THR A 118 -10.32 53.43 -49.92
C THR A 118 -10.00 54.52 -48.89
N SER A 119 -9.35 54.21 -47.80
CA SER A 119 -8.92 55.18 -46.76
C SER A 119 -7.92 56.19 -47.31
N LEU A 120 -6.94 55.76 -48.13
CA LEU A 120 -5.95 56.66 -48.76
C LEU A 120 -6.64 57.60 -49.80
N ASN A 121 -7.63 57.10 -50.50
CA ASN A 121 -8.45 57.94 -51.42
C ASN A 121 -9.26 58.99 -50.66
N LEU A 122 -9.83 58.60 -49.52
CA LEU A 122 -10.61 59.49 -48.64
C LEU A 122 -9.75 60.62 -48.05
N GLN A 123 -8.52 60.31 -47.70
CA GLN A 123 -7.51 61.20 -47.19
C GLN A 123 -7.25 62.43 -48.09
N GLN A 124 -7.27 62.23 -49.43
CA GLN A 124 -7.16 63.33 -50.38
C GLN A 124 -8.34 64.32 -50.27
N THR A 125 -9.52 63.83 -49.98
CA THR A 125 -10.72 64.64 -49.71
C THR A 125 -10.59 65.39 -48.40
N GLU A 126 -10.00 64.78 -47.37
CA GLU A 126 -9.74 65.36 -46.05
C GLU A 126 -8.71 66.49 -46.15
N TYR A 127 -7.58 66.29 -46.86
CA TYR A 127 -6.58 67.31 -47.14
C TYR A 127 -7.19 68.50 -47.88
N ARG A 128 -8.03 68.23 -48.88
CA ARG A 128 -8.70 69.29 -49.64
C ARG A 128 -9.67 70.09 -48.75
N ALA A 129 -10.36 69.46 -47.84
CA ALA A 129 -11.22 70.14 -46.87
C ALA A 129 -10.40 71.04 -45.93
N MET A 130 -9.31 70.54 -45.37
CA MET A 130 -8.42 71.32 -44.50
C MET A 130 -7.76 72.48 -45.28
N ARG A 131 -7.39 72.26 -46.52
CA ARG A 131 -6.82 73.31 -47.39
C ARG A 131 -7.80 74.46 -47.59
N LEU A 132 -9.11 74.18 -47.78
CA LEU A 132 -10.15 75.20 -47.90
C LEU A 132 -10.33 76.02 -46.62
N VAL A 133 -10.19 75.37 -45.47
CA VAL A 133 -10.27 76.06 -44.14
C VAL A 133 -9.09 77.03 -43.96
N GLU A 134 -7.86 76.55 -44.21
CA GLU A 134 -6.67 77.36 -44.05
C GLU A 134 -6.70 78.63 -44.96
N GLU A 135 -7.12 78.46 -46.21
CA GLU A 135 -7.33 79.59 -47.11
C GLU A 135 -8.44 80.55 -46.66
N ALA A 136 -9.57 79.99 -46.21
CA ALA A 136 -10.70 80.81 -45.77
C ALA A 136 -10.37 81.66 -44.50
N LEU A 137 -9.53 81.12 -43.61
CA LEU A 137 -9.09 81.78 -42.38
C LEU A 137 -7.85 82.65 -42.57
N ASN A 138 -7.30 82.70 -43.76
CA ASN A 138 -6.03 83.42 -44.10
C ASN A 138 -4.84 82.93 -43.21
N ILE A 139 -4.71 81.71 -42.93
CA ILE A 139 -3.64 81.10 -42.16
C ILE A 139 -2.34 81.18 -43.08
N SER A 140 -1.17 81.53 -42.49
CA SER A 140 0.07 81.58 -43.23
C SER A 140 0.47 80.26 -43.86
N ARG A 141 0.78 80.24 -45.13
CA ARG A 141 1.17 78.97 -45.84
C ARG A 141 2.41 78.29 -45.24
N ASP A 142 3.23 79.04 -44.56
CA ASP A 142 4.46 78.50 -43.93
C ASP A 142 4.16 77.62 -42.73
N SER A 143 3.00 77.80 -42.11
CA SER A 143 2.47 76.93 -40.98
C SER A 143 1.73 75.74 -41.45
N TRP A 144 1.42 75.57 -42.72
CA TRP A 144 0.65 74.39 -43.22
C TRP A 144 1.50 73.15 -43.35
N PRO A 145 1.01 71.98 -42.99
CA PRO A 145 1.63 70.73 -43.33
C PRO A 145 1.87 70.60 -44.82
N GLU A 146 2.94 69.88 -45.21
CA GLU A 146 3.38 69.78 -46.60
C GLU A 146 2.32 69.16 -47.49
N GLU A 147 1.62 68.17 -47.02
CA GLU A 147 0.55 67.45 -47.67
C GLU A 147 -0.59 68.39 -48.04
N ILE A 148 -1.02 69.30 -47.16
CA ILE A 148 -2.05 70.28 -47.42
C ILE A 148 -1.54 71.35 -48.40
N ARG A 149 -0.28 71.74 -48.34
CA ARG A 149 0.30 72.70 -49.27
C ARG A 149 0.31 72.23 -50.71
N GLN A 150 0.51 70.96 -50.92
CA GLN A 150 0.54 70.31 -52.27
C GLN A 150 -0.85 70.15 -52.88
N VAL A 151 -1.94 70.28 -52.11
CA VAL A 151 -3.31 70.21 -52.66
C VAL A 151 -3.65 71.36 -53.58
N GLU A 152 -4.00 71.08 -54.82
CA GLU A 152 -4.51 72.08 -55.77
C GLU A 152 -6.03 72.19 -55.64
N LEU A 153 -6.50 73.36 -55.32
CA LEU A 153 -7.91 73.66 -55.34
C LEU A 153 -8.41 73.88 -56.81
N SER A 154 -9.59 73.42 -57.08
CA SER A 154 -10.22 73.63 -58.40
C SER A 154 -10.43 75.13 -58.69
N SER A 155 -10.43 75.50 -60.00
CA SER A 155 -10.70 76.89 -60.42
C SER A 155 -11.99 77.46 -59.87
N TYR A 156 -12.94 76.61 -59.54
CA TYR A 156 -14.21 76.98 -58.88
C TYR A 156 -13.94 77.32 -57.42
N GLU A 157 -13.27 76.49 -56.69
CA GLU A 157 -13.02 76.62 -55.22
C GLU A 157 -12.11 77.83 -54.93
N GLN A 158 -11.14 78.11 -55.78
CA GLN A 158 -10.27 79.32 -55.68
C GLN A 158 -11.08 80.63 -55.69
N LYS A 159 -12.22 80.66 -56.41
CA LYS A 159 -13.06 81.83 -56.59
C LYS A 159 -14.14 81.97 -55.52
N LEU A 160 -14.30 81.02 -54.65
CA LEU A 160 -15.30 81.05 -53.55
C LEU A 160 -14.95 82.12 -52.54
N SER A 161 -16.03 82.74 -51.95
CA SER A 161 -15.84 83.57 -50.74
C SER A 161 -15.35 82.72 -49.57
N ASN A 162 -14.73 83.36 -48.58
CA ASN A 162 -14.24 82.68 -47.37
C ASN A 162 -15.36 81.83 -46.71
N GLN A 163 -16.57 82.34 -46.56
CA GLN A 163 -17.67 81.60 -45.98
C GLN A 163 -18.06 80.39 -46.86
N ALA A 164 -18.11 80.56 -48.18
CA ALA A 164 -18.43 79.49 -49.10
C ALA A 164 -17.33 78.38 -49.16
N LYS A 165 -16.03 78.74 -48.91
CA LYS A 165 -14.94 77.77 -48.70
C LYS A 165 -15.16 76.92 -47.45
N LEU A 166 -15.52 77.55 -46.32
CA LEU A 166 -15.82 76.84 -45.10
C LEU A 166 -17.02 75.89 -45.25
N ASP A 167 -18.07 76.36 -45.90
CA ASP A 167 -19.25 75.53 -46.15
C ASP A 167 -18.92 74.36 -47.08
N ARG A 168 -18.09 74.59 -48.09
CA ARG A 168 -17.60 73.53 -48.97
C ARG A 168 -16.71 72.52 -48.26
N ALA A 169 -15.80 73.02 -47.39
CA ALA A 169 -14.97 72.16 -46.58
C ALA A 169 -15.77 71.21 -45.68
N ARG A 170 -16.82 71.78 -45.03
CA ARG A 170 -17.74 70.96 -44.20
C ARG A 170 -18.47 69.95 -45.02
N ALA A 171 -18.99 70.35 -46.21
CA ALA A 171 -19.69 69.41 -47.08
C ALA A 171 -18.79 68.20 -47.45
N LEU A 172 -17.49 68.42 -47.74
CA LEU A 172 -16.60 67.36 -48.17
C LEU A 172 -16.36 66.25 -47.11
N VAL A 173 -16.51 66.54 -45.82
CA VAL A 173 -16.26 65.58 -44.72
C VAL A 173 -17.57 65.07 -44.05
N ILE A 174 -18.76 65.50 -44.59
CA ILE A 174 -20.08 65.12 -44.06
C ILE A 174 -21.01 64.65 -45.16
N ASP A 175 -20.66 64.87 -46.43
CA ASP A 175 -21.57 64.50 -47.56
C ASP A 175 -21.76 62.96 -47.65
N LEU A 176 -22.70 62.59 -48.50
CA LEU A 176 -23.10 61.18 -48.68
C LEU A 176 -21.93 60.31 -49.22
N ASP A 177 -21.09 60.86 -50.07
CA ASP A 177 -19.96 60.19 -50.68
C ASP A 177 -18.89 59.88 -49.63
N TYR A 178 -18.60 60.83 -48.71
CA TYR A 178 -17.70 60.62 -47.60
C TYR A 178 -18.20 59.54 -46.61
N GLU A 179 -19.49 59.65 -46.24
CA GLU A 179 -20.13 58.66 -45.35
C GLU A 179 -20.17 57.28 -45.96
N ASN A 180 -20.45 57.16 -47.28
CA ASN A 180 -20.40 55.89 -47.97
C ASN A 180 -19.01 55.31 -47.98
N ALA A 181 -17.98 56.10 -48.26
CA ALA A 181 -16.58 55.62 -48.26
C ALA A 181 -16.17 55.12 -46.85
N LYS A 182 -16.57 55.86 -45.78
CA LYS A 182 -16.34 55.41 -44.38
C LYS A 182 -17.11 54.11 -44.08
N SER A 183 -18.31 53.95 -44.56
CA SER A 183 -19.09 52.73 -44.39
C SER A 183 -18.45 51.52 -45.07
N VAL A 184 -17.92 51.72 -46.29
CA VAL A 184 -17.19 50.67 -47.03
C VAL A 184 -15.93 50.24 -46.28
N ILE A 185 -15.07 51.22 -45.82
CA ILE A 185 -13.90 50.95 -45.03
C ILE A 185 -14.27 50.14 -43.76
N SER A 186 -15.31 50.53 -43.05
CA SER A 186 -15.78 49.84 -41.83
C SER A 186 -16.25 48.40 -42.12
N GLN A 187 -16.96 48.21 -43.24
CA GLN A 187 -17.46 46.91 -43.70
C GLN A 187 -16.31 45.97 -44.06
N ASP A 188 -15.35 46.45 -44.88
CA ASP A 188 -14.22 45.63 -45.32
C ASP A 188 -13.32 45.22 -44.14
N VAL A 189 -13.06 46.16 -43.21
CA VAL A 189 -12.36 45.86 -41.93
C VAL A 189 -13.11 44.81 -41.13
N GLN A 190 -14.43 44.96 -40.99
CA GLN A 190 -15.24 44.04 -40.22
C GLN A 190 -15.29 42.66 -40.86
N GLU A 191 -15.38 42.59 -42.19
CA GLU A 191 -15.33 41.32 -42.95
C GLU A 191 -13.98 40.60 -42.74
N ALA A 192 -12.89 41.30 -42.91
CA ALA A 192 -11.53 40.78 -42.68
C ALA A 192 -11.35 40.25 -41.24
N VAL A 193 -11.78 41.02 -40.28
CA VAL A 193 -11.71 40.64 -38.84
C VAL A 193 -12.58 39.41 -38.57
N GLN A 194 -13.76 39.29 -39.16
CA GLN A 194 -14.60 38.10 -38.99
C GLN A 194 -13.96 36.83 -39.59
N ILE A 195 -13.35 36.92 -40.75
CA ILE A 195 -12.64 35.81 -41.37
C ILE A 195 -11.47 35.37 -40.48
N LEU A 196 -10.59 36.30 -40.06
CA LEU A 196 -9.42 36.02 -39.24
C LEU A 196 -9.79 35.46 -37.88
N THR A 197 -10.75 36.10 -37.16
CA THR A 197 -11.19 35.62 -35.86
C THR A 197 -11.89 34.27 -35.94
N GLY A 198 -12.63 34.00 -37.00
CA GLY A 198 -13.29 32.72 -37.27
C GLY A 198 -12.28 31.57 -37.38
N GLU A 199 -11.23 31.76 -38.13
CA GLU A 199 -10.17 30.78 -38.28
C GLU A 199 -9.38 30.53 -36.99
N ILE A 200 -8.99 31.62 -36.34
CA ILE A 200 -8.25 31.53 -35.06
C ILE A 200 -9.11 30.84 -34.01
N LEU A 201 -10.39 31.16 -33.93
CA LEU A 201 -11.34 30.51 -33.01
C LEU A 201 -11.48 29.01 -33.28
N GLN A 202 -11.49 28.61 -34.57
CA GLN A 202 -11.49 27.17 -34.90
C GLN A 202 -10.20 26.48 -34.48
N ARG A 203 -9.02 27.11 -34.65
CA ARG A 203 -7.73 26.58 -34.19
C ARG A 203 -7.71 26.48 -32.67
N GLN A 204 -8.16 27.51 -31.97
CA GLN A 204 -8.29 27.51 -30.51
C GLN A 204 -9.20 26.38 -30.03
N ASN A 205 -10.39 26.22 -30.62
CA ASN A 205 -11.32 25.15 -30.25
C ASN A 205 -10.74 23.75 -30.50
N ARG A 206 -9.99 23.55 -31.60
CA ARG A 206 -9.26 22.29 -31.85
C ARG A 206 -8.18 22.04 -30.79
N ALA A 207 -7.42 23.08 -30.43
CA ALA A 207 -6.38 23.00 -29.40
C ALA A 207 -6.99 22.68 -28.01
N VAL A 208 -8.08 23.33 -27.62
CA VAL A 208 -8.81 23.06 -26.36
C VAL A 208 -9.31 21.63 -26.31
N ARG A 209 -9.96 21.15 -27.39
CA ARG A 209 -10.46 19.75 -27.45
C ARG A 209 -9.31 18.74 -27.34
N SER A 210 -8.20 19.00 -28.02
CA SER A 210 -7.01 18.15 -27.98
C SER A 210 -6.41 18.11 -26.58
N PHE A 211 -6.23 19.28 -25.96
CA PHE A 211 -5.70 19.39 -24.59
C PHE A 211 -6.61 18.72 -23.55
N SER A 212 -7.93 18.98 -23.61
CA SER A 212 -8.90 18.35 -22.71
C SER A 212 -8.96 16.83 -22.88
N GLY A 213 -8.71 16.32 -24.10
CA GLY A 213 -8.57 14.88 -24.37
C GLY A 213 -7.38 14.27 -23.62
N VAL A 214 -6.23 14.94 -23.67
CA VAL A 214 -5.03 14.51 -22.92
C VAL A 214 -5.26 14.56 -21.40
N CYS A 215 -5.90 15.61 -20.91
CA CYS A 215 -6.26 15.71 -19.49
C CYS A 215 -7.16 14.58 -19.02
N ARG A 216 -8.20 14.24 -19.81
CA ARG A 216 -9.08 13.09 -19.50
C ARG A 216 -8.31 11.78 -19.48
N MET A 217 -7.45 11.54 -20.47
CA MET A 217 -6.60 10.35 -20.50
C MET A 217 -5.68 10.26 -19.29
N PHE A 218 -5.13 11.39 -18.86
CA PHE A 218 -4.29 11.46 -17.65
C PHE A 218 -5.09 11.08 -16.39
N VAL A 219 -6.30 11.62 -16.22
CA VAL A 219 -7.19 11.26 -15.09
C VAL A 219 -7.53 9.78 -15.09
N VAL A 220 -7.89 9.20 -16.23
CA VAL A 220 -8.17 7.76 -16.35
C VAL A 220 -6.94 6.93 -15.96
N CYS A 221 -5.74 7.31 -16.44
CA CYS A 221 -4.49 6.64 -16.08
C CYS A 221 -4.23 6.69 -14.56
N MET A 222 -4.45 7.84 -13.93
CA MET A 222 -4.32 8.00 -12.47
C MET A 222 -5.32 7.14 -11.68
N LEU A 223 -6.57 7.05 -12.14
CA LEU A 223 -7.57 6.18 -11.51
C LEU A 223 -7.21 4.69 -11.63
N LEU A 224 -6.71 4.27 -12.79
CA LEU A 224 -6.21 2.90 -12.98
C LEU A 224 -5.02 2.62 -12.06
N PHE A 225 -4.09 3.57 -11.92
CA PHE A 225 -2.95 3.45 -11.01
C PHE A 225 -3.40 3.30 -9.54
N ALA A 226 -4.34 4.14 -9.10
CA ALA A 226 -4.92 4.03 -7.76
C ALA A 226 -5.63 2.68 -7.54
N GLY A 227 -6.34 2.18 -8.55
CA GLY A 227 -6.98 0.87 -8.53
C GLY A 227 -5.99 -0.29 -8.38
N VAL A 228 -4.87 -0.23 -9.10
CA VAL A 228 -3.79 -1.23 -8.98
C VAL A 228 -3.19 -1.22 -7.57
N ILE A 229 -2.85 -0.04 -7.03
CA ILE A 229 -2.32 0.08 -5.66
C ILE A 229 -3.30 -0.48 -4.62
N LEU A 230 -4.59 -0.17 -4.77
CA LEU A 230 -5.62 -0.68 -3.87
C LEU A 230 -5.70 -2.22 -3.92
N LEU A 231 -5.71 -2.78 -5.13
CA LEU A 231 -5.73 -4.23 -5.33
C LEU A 231 -4.50 -4.90 -4.69
N GLU A 232 -3.31 -4.34 -4.91
CA GLU A 232 -2.07 -4.80 -4.28
C GLU A 232 -2.15 -4.77 -2.75
N SER A 233 -2.61 -3.67 -2.19
CA SER A 233 -2.78 -3.54 -0.73
C SER A 233 -3.70 -4.62 -0.16
N LEU A 234 -4.80 -4.94 -0.85
CA LEU A 234 -5.72 -5.99 -0.45
C LEU A 234 -5.07 -7.38 -0.51
N VAL A 235 -4.32 -7.66 -1.58
CA VAL A 235 -3.61 -8.94 -1.74
C VAL A 235 -2.52 -9.11 -0.69
N ILE A 236 -1.70 -8.10 -0.44
CA ILE A 236 -0.66 -8.11 0.60
C ILE A 236 -1.29 -8.33 1.97
N ARG A 237 -2.38 -7.62 2.27
CA ARG A 237 -3.10 -7.79 3.53
C ARG A 237 -3.56 -9.23 3.74
N ASP A 238 -4.17 -9.84 2.71
CA ASP A 238 -4.78 -11.17 2.85
C ASP A 238 -3.75 -12.31 2.75
N GLN A 239 -2.66 -12.13 1.99
CA GLN A 239 -1.66 -13.17 1.77
C GLN A 239 -0.48 -13.11 2.76
N ILE A 240 -0.23 -11.95 3.38
CA ILE A 240 0.93 -11.75 4.25
C ILE A 240 0.49 -11.30 5.65
N PHE A 241 -0.18 -10.15 5.78
CA PHE A 241 -0.46 -9.57 7.10
C PHE A 241 -1.38 -10.42 7.96
N LYS A 242 -2.52 -10.86 7.41
CA LYS A 242 -3.48 -11.68 8.17
C LYS A 242 -2.88 -13.01 8.65
N PRO A 243 -2.18 -13.81 7.80
CA PRO A 243 -1.53 -15.03 8.25
C PRO A 243 -0.48 -14.79 9.32
N ILE A 244 0.39 -13.77 9.15
CA ILE A 244 1.42 -13.46 10.16
C ILE A 244 0.80 -13.11 11.50
N LEU A 245 -0.23 -12.25 11.53
CA LEU A 245 -0.91 -11.88 12.78
C LEU A 245 -1.53 -13.10 13.49
N ARG A 246 -2.15 -14.02 12.74
CA ARG A 246 -2.66 -15.27 13.31
C ARG A 246 -1.53 -16.13 13.87
N TYR A 247 -0.44 -16.27 13.15
CA TYR A 247 0.67 -17.11 13.58
C TYR A 247 1.37 -16.58 14.82
N THR A 248 1.43 -15.26 15.03
CA THR A 248 1.97 -14.68 16.27
C THR A 248 1.14 -15.06 17.50
N GLU A 249 -0.17 -15.25 17.37
CA GLU A 249 -1.00 -15.77 18.45
C GLU A 249 -0.83 -17.29 18.63
N CYS A 250 -0.79 -18.06 17.53
CA CYS A 250 -0.61 -19.51 17.58
C CYS A 250 0.71 -19.93 18.23
N VAL A 251 1.81 -19.22 18.02
CA VAL A 251 3.12 -19.52 18.62
C VAL A 251 3.06 -19.63 20.15
N LYS A 252 2.18 -18.90 20.80
CA LYS A 252 2.01 -18.95 22.26
C LYS A 252 1.25 -20.17 22.76
N HIS A 253 0.43 -20.78 21.89
CA HIS A 253 -0.57 -21.77 22.28
C HIS A 253 -0.40 -23.14 21.60
N GLY A 254 0.42 -23.24 20.55
CA GLY A 254 0.61 -24.50 19.86
C GLY A 254 1.05 -24.39 18.40
N PRO A 255 0.67 -25.34 17.56
CA PRO A 255 1.01 -25.34 16.15
C PRO A 255 0.27 -24.23 15.39
N MET A 256 0.87 -23.78 14.28
CA MET A 256 0.28 -22.77 13.40
C MET A 256 -0.76 -23.40 12.48
N GLU A 257 -2.03 -23.15 12.73
CA GLU A 257 -3.15 -23.63 11.93
C GLU A 257 -4.24 -22.55 11.79
N PRO A 258 -4.92 -22.47 10.63
CA PRO A 258 -4.65 -23.16 9.35
C PRO A 258 -3.40 -22.61 8.65
N ILE A 259 -2.77 -23.46 7.79
CA ILE A 259 -1.58 -23.03 6.99
C ILE A 259 -2.07 -22.26 5.77
N GLU A 260 -2.08 -20.95 5.85
CA GLU A 260 -2.60 -20.00 4.85
C GLU A 260 -1.52 -18.98 4.44
N GLY A 261 -1.86 -18.17 3.41
CA GLY A 261 -1.01 -17.09 2.93
C GLY A 261 -0.11 -17.45 1.76
N ALA A 262 0.85 -16.59 1.46
CA ALA A 262 1.82 -16.81 0.40
C ALA A 262 2.70 -18.05 0.68
N TYR A 263 3.32 -18.58 -0.37
CA TYR A 263 4.09 -19.83 -0.29
C TYR A 263 5.17 -19.80 0.79
N GLU A 264 5.89 -18.70 0.91
CA GLU A 264 6.95 -18.51 1.89
C GLU A 264 6.40 -18.53 3.33
N ILE A 265 5.25 -17.93 3.55
CA ILE A 265 4.55 -17.91 4.85
C ILE A 265 4.03 -19.32 5.20
N GLN A 266 3.49 -20.04 4.22
CA GLN A 266 3.08 -21.45 4.41
C GLN A 266 4.28 -22.34 4.72
N THR A 267 5.43 -22.11 4.07
CA THR A 267 6.66 -22.87 4.32
C THR A 267 7.16 -22.61 5.74
N LEU A 268 7.17 -21.35 6.18
CA LEU A 268 7.53 -20.97 7.55
C LEU A 268 6.64 -21.69 8.57
N ALA A 269 5.31 -21.67 8.36
CA ALA A 269 4.36 -22.32 9.26
C ALA A 269 4.58 -23.83 9.36
N ARG A 270 4.86 -24.51 8.22
CA ARG A 270 5.16 -25.94 8.20
C ARG A 270 6.45 -26.25 8.96
N THR A 271 7.53 -25.51 8.66
CA THR A 271 8.81 -25.71 9.35
C THR A 271 8.68 -25.49 10.86
N TYR A 272 7.94 -24.48 11.30
CA TYR A 272 7.65 -24.27 12.71
C TYR A 272 6.89 -25.45 13.32
N ASN A 273 5.84 -25.94 12.66
CA ASN A 273 5.05 -27.08 13.15
C ASN A 273 5.86 -28.37 13.26
N ASP A 274 6.80 -28.59 12.34
CA ASP A 274 7.70 -29.74 12.40
C ASP A 274 8.65 -29.62 13.61
N ILE A 275 9.27 -28.46 13.81
CA ILE A 275 10.13 -28.18 14.99
C ILE A 275 9.31 -28.29 16.31
N TYR A 276 8.09 -27.75 16.33
CA TYR A 276 7.23 -27.83 17.49
C TYR A 276 6.91 -29.29 17.87
N ARG A 277 6.61 -30.14 16.87
CA ARG A 277 6.34 -31.59 17.07
C ARG A 277 7.57 -32.30 17.59
N GLU A 278 8.72 -32.10 16.97
CA GLU A 278 9.98 -32.69 17.41
C GLU A 278 10.34 -32.31 18.86
N ASN A 279 10.20 -31.04 19.22
CA ASN A 279 10.45 -30.59 20.58
C ASN A 279 9.48 -31.23 21.58
N LYS A 280 8.20 -31.37 21.22
CA LYS A 280 7.19 -31.97 22.06
C LYS A 280 7.47 -33.46 22.29
N GLU A 281 7.84 -34.18 21.25
CA GLU A 281 8.25 -35.58 21.35
C GLU A 281 9.52 -35.74 22.22
N ARG A 282 10.49 -34.86 22.02
CA ARG A 282 11.72 -34.85 22.83
C ARG A 282 11.44 -34.56 24.31
N GLU A 283 10.55 -33.61 24.60
CA GLU A 283 10.10 -33.30 25.97
C GLU A 283 9.44 -34.51 26.63
N MET A 284 8.55 -35.22 25.90
CA MET A 284 7.90 -36.43 26.41
C MET A 284 8.91 -37.55 26.67
N LEU A 285 9.89 -37.74 25.75
CA LEU A 285 10.95 -38.72 25.95
C LEU A 285 11.83 -38.41 27.15
N MET A 286 12.24 -37.14 27.29
CA MET A 286 13.03 -36.70 28.44
C MET A 286 12.27 -36.90 29.75
N LYS A 287 10.98 -36.57 29.79
CA LYS A 287 10.15 -36.79 30.96
C LYS A 287 10.05 -38.27 31.31
N ARG A 288 9.84 -39.14 30.30
CA ARG A 288 9.78 -40.59 30.52
C ARG A 288 11.12 -41.13 31.05
N GLN A 289 12.25 -40.71 30.47
CA GLN A 289 13.58 -41.09 30.98
C GLN A 289 13.88 -40.58 32.38
N ALA A 290 13.38 -39.40 32.73
CA ALA A 290 13.56 -38.82 34.05
C ALA A 290 12.71 -39.49 35.15
N GLU A 291 11.55 -40.06 34.76
CA GLU A 291 10.57 -40.64 35.69
C GLU A 291 10.60 -42.18 35.75
N HIS A 292 11.09 -42.84 34.74
CA HIS A 292 11.08 -44.31 34.67
C HIS A 292 12.47 -44.93 34.69
N ASP A 293 12.53 -46.18 35.16
CA ASP A 293 13.71 -47.06 35.08
C ASP A 293 13.89 -47.58 33.64
N PRO A 294 15.05 -47.46 33.00
CA PRO A 294 15.24 -47.80 31.60
C PRO A 294 15.18 -49.35 31.34
N LEU A 295 15.43 -50.18 32.36
CA LEU A 295 15.40 -51.61 32.20
C LEU A 295 13.99 -52.20 32.33
N THR A 296 13.23 -51.73 33.35
CA THR A 296 11.95 -52.34 33.74
C THR A 296 10.73 -51.51 33.32
N GLU A 297 10.96 -50.26 32.84
CA GLU A 297 9.93 -49.28 32.52
C GLU A 297 9.00 -48.89 33.70
N LEU A 298 9.27 -49.36 34.91
CA LEU A 298 8.60 -48.92 36.15
C LEU A 298 9.09 -47.50 36.52
N LEU A 299 8.41 -46.87 37.46
CA LEU A 299 8.92 -45.62 38.03
C LEU A 299 10.26 -45.85 38.69
N ASN A 300 11.20 -44.91 38.51
CA ASN A 300 12.54 -44.98 39.08
C ASN A 300 12.54 -44.50 40.55
N ARG A 301 13.69 -44.66 41.24
CA ARG A 301 13.92 -44.23 42.59
C ARG A 301 13.55 -42.77 42.84
N ARG A 302 13.92 -41.87 41.89
CA ARG A 302 13.62 -40.42 42.04
C ARG A 302 12.12 -40.16 42.03
N SER A 303 11.36 -40.84 41.18
CA SER A 303 9.91 -40.75 41.14
C SER A 303 9.27 -41.30 42.39
N PHE A 304 9.79 -42.44 42.89
CA PHE A 304 9.35 -43.04 44.18
C PHE A 304 9.53 -42.03 45.33
N ASP A 305 10.73 -41.46 45.52
CA ASP A 305 11.03 -40.52 46.61
C ASP A 305 10.12 -39.29 46.54
N ARG A 306 9.90 -38.77 45.33
CA ARG A 306 9.00 -37.63 45.10
C ARG A 306 7.54 -37.94 45.47
N ILE A 307 7.01 -39.08 45.00
CA ILE A 307 5.61 -39.50 45.26
C ILE A 307 5.42 -39.76 46.75
N LEU A 308 6.30 -40.50 47.35
CA LEU A 308 6.28 -40.78 48.78
C LEU A 308 6.27 -39.51 49.62
N GLY A 309 7.17 -38.55 49.32
CA GLY A 309 7.26 -37.28 50.00
C GLY A 309 6.02 -36.40 49.87
N LEU A 310 5.36 -36.42 48.69
CA LEU A 310 4.10 -35.71 48.47
C LEU A 310 2.98 -36.29 49.36
N TYR A 311 2.78 -37.62 49.37
CA TYR A 311 1.69 -38.25 50.13
C TYR A 311 1.90 -38.20 51.62
N LEU A 312 3.13 -38.27 52.10
CA LEU A 312 3.43 -38.04 53.50
C LEU A 312 3.13 -36.58 53.95
N LYS A 313 3.48 -35.61 53.10
CA LYS A 313 3.20 -34.21 53.32
C LYS A 313 1.69 -33.92 53.34
N ASP A 314 0.94 -34.52 52.44
CA ASP A 314 -0.53 -34.37 52.32
C ASP A 314 -1.28 -35.19 53.36
N ARG A 315 -0.58 -35.95 54.23
CA ARG A 315 -1.15 -36.85 55.28
C ARG A 315 -2.17 -37.80 54.66
N ALA A 316 -1.82 -38.38 53.52
CA ALA A 316 -2.69 -39.31 52.79
C ALA A 316 -2.70 -40.70 53.49
N VAL A 317 -3.80 -41.42 53.31
CA VAL A 317 -3.90 -42.82 53.74
C VAL A 317 -3.38 -43.74 52.63
N PHE A 318 -2.30 -44.46 52.86
CA PHE A 318 -1.72 -45.37 51.89
C PHE A 318 -0.92 -46.49 52.54
N ALA A 319 -0.55 -47.51 51.77
CA ALA A 319 0.37 -48.54 52.17
C ALA A 319 1.66 -48.45 51.32
N LEU A 320 2.79 -48.67 51.96
CA LEU A 320 4.07 -48.82 51.29
C LEU A 320 4.53 -50.27 51.42
N MET A 321 4.88 -50.86 50.25
CA MET A 321 5.51 -52.19 50.23
C MET A 321 6.89 -52.09 49.59
N ILE A 322 7.90 -52.65 50.25
CA ILE A 322 9.27 -52.82 49.73
C ILE A 322 9.44 -54.29 49.36
N ILE A 323 9.99 -54.55 48.19
CA ILE A 323 10.11 -55.89 47.62
C ILE A 323 11.53 -56.12 47.15
N ASP A 324 12.10 -57.26 47.39
CA ASP A 324 13.46 -57.64 47.04
C ASP A 324 13.44 -59.01 46.32
N VAL A 325 14.28 -59.14 45.27
CA VAL A 325 14.41 -60.39 44.51
C VAL A 325 15.40 -61.31 45.24
N ASP A 326 14.91 -62.37 45.81
CA ASP A 326 15.71 -63.31 46.62
C ASP A 326 16.89 -63.90 45.82
N ASN A 327 18.11 -63.84 46.41
CA ASN A 327 19.31 -64.42 45.87
C ASN A 327 19.68 -63.90 44.46
N PHE A 328 19.26 -62.66 44.10
CA PHE A 328 19.47 -62.10 42.77
C PHE A 328 20.96 -62.02 42.36
N LYS A 329 21.85 -61.80 43.28
CA LYS A 329 23.29 -61.87 43.07
C LYS A 329 23.75 -63.24 42.55
N THR A 330 23.25 -64.32 43.14
CA THR A 330 23.51 -65.69 42.69
C THR A 330 22.98 -65.93 41.27
N VAL A 331 21.86 -65.36 40.91
CA VAL A 331 21.36 -65.41 39.53
C VAL A 331 22.34 -64.72 38.57
N ASN A 332 22.84 -63.54 38.90
CA ASN A 332 23.82 -62.84 38.08
C ASN A 332 25.16 -63.61 37.96
N ASP A 333 25.62 -64.13 39.07
CA ASP A 333 26.89 -64.87 39.14
C ASP A 333 26.83 -66.19 38.36
N THR A 334 25.67 -66.86 38.34
CA THR A 334 25.48 -68.19 37.72
C THR A 334 25.09 -68.10 36.23
N TYR A 335 24.19 -67.16 35.87
CA TYR A 335 23.55 -67.08 34.57
C TYR A 335 23.97 -65.83 33.76
N GLY A 336 24.74 -64.92 34.38
CA GLY A 336 25.18 -63.67 33.78
C GLY A 336 24.14 -62.55 33.87
N HIS A 337 24.62 -61.27 33.79
CA HIS A 337 23.79 -60.10 33.94
C HIS A 337 22.65 -60.02 32.92
N ALA A 338 22.82 -60.51 31.70
CA ALA A 338 21.75 -60.50 30.69
C ALA A 338 20.54 -61.34 31.08
N VAL A 339 20.76 -62.45 31.85
CA VAL A 339 19.65 -63.27 32.41
C VAL A 339 19.06 -62.54 33.64
N GLY A 340 19.89 -61.95 34.48
CA GLY A 340 19.42 -61.12 35.59
C GLY A 340 18.50 -59.98 35.14
N ASP A 341 18.87 -59.26 34.04
CA ASP A 341 18.02 -58.23 33.43
C ASP A 341 16.65 -58.78 32.97
N GLN A 342 16.62 -60.02 32.43
CA GLN A 342 15.36 -60.70 32.06
C GLN A 342 14.52 -61.05 33.28
N VAL A 343 15.17 -61.46 34.38
CA VAL A 343 14.48 -61.72 35.67
C VAL A 343 13.83 -60.40 36.17
N LEU A 344 14.58 -59.33 36.21
CA LEU A 344 14.04 -58.02 36.65
C LEU A 344 12.87 -57.53 35.79
N LYS A 345 12.98 -57.69 34.46
CA LYS A 345 11.86 -57.35 33.53
C LYS A 345 10.63 -58.23 33.82
N ARG A 346 10.82 -59.54 34.07
CA ARG A 346 9.75 -60.45 34.39
C ARG A 346 9.06 -60.05 35.72
N VAL A 347 9.84 -59.78 36.78
CA VAL A 347 9.36 -59.32 38.07
C VAL A 347 8.57 -58.02 37.89
N ALA A 348 9.12 -57.04 37.19
CA ALA A 348 8.46 -55.78 36.91
C ALA A 348 7.08 -55.96 36.22
N GLY A 349 7.03 -56.84 35.21
CA GLY A 349 5.77 -57.18 34.52
C GLY A 349 4.74 -57.78 35.43
N LEU A 350 5.13 -58.70 36.29
CA LEU A 350 4.25 -59.34 37.25
C LEU A 350 3.76 -58.36 38.34
N LEU A 351 4.63 -57.54 38.87
CA LEU A 351 4.24 -56.48 39.84
C LEU A 351 3.26 -55.48 39.20
N LYS A 352 3.55 -55.03 37.96
CA LYS A 352 2.65 -54.11 37.23
C LYS A 352 1.29 -54.74 36.99
N ALA A 353 1.20 -56.03 36.72
CA ALA A 353 -0.07 -56.76 36.56
C ALA A 353 -0.81 -57.03 37.89
N ALA A 354 -0.07 -57.23 38.96
CA ALA A 354 -0.62 -57.55 40.28
C ALA A 354 -1.25 -56.32 40.98
N PHE A 355 -0.79 -55.12 40.74
CA PHE A 355 -1.26 -53.88 41.37
C PHE A 355 -2.16 -53.07 40.41
N ARG A 356 -2.94 -52.14 40.99
CA ARG A 356 -3.92 -51.34 40.23
C ARG A 356 -3.21 -50.24 39.44
N ALA A 357 -3.85 -49.74 38.40
CA ALA A 357 -3.33 -48.62 37.62
C ALA A 357 -3.11 -47.32 38.42
N VAL A 358 -3.76 -47.20 39.59
CA VAL A 358 -3.61 -46.05 40.51
C VAL A 358 -2.50 -46.27 41.54
N ASP A 359 -1.96 -47.49 41.64
CA ASP A 359 -0.83 -47.82 42.52
C ASP A 359 0.48 -47.52 41.78
N TYR A 360 1.48 -47.01 42.51
CA TYR A 360 2.76 -46.64 41.93
C TYR A 360 3.76 -47.78 42.15
N VAL A 361 4.01 -48.54 41.11
CA VAL A 361 5.04 -49.61 41.11
C VAL A 361 6.34 -48.99 40.65
N CYS A 362 7.38 -49.14 41.51
CA CYS A 362 8.67 -48.48 41.31
C CYS A 362 9.83 -49.52 41.40
N ARG A 363 10.91 -49.25 40.70
CA ARG A 363 12.20 -49.91 40.95
C ARG A 363 13.11 -48.93 41.71
N ILE A 364 13.49 -49.26 42.93
CA ILE A 364 14.21 -48.35 43.81
C ILE A 364 15.71 -48.69 44.00
N GLY A 365 16.10 -49.87 43.61
CA GLY A 365 17.49 -50.37 43.69
C GLY A 365 17.81 -51.34 42.55
N GLY A 366 18.91 -52.08 42.68
CA GLY A 366 19.34 -53.08 41.71
C GLY A 366 18.30 -54.20 41.55
N ASP A 367 17.92 -54.82 42.62
CA ASP A 367 16.94 -55.93 42.77
C ASP A 367 15.76 -55.52 43.67
N GLU A 368 15.69 -54.26 44.06
CA GLU A 368 14.66 -53.71 44.96
C GLU A 368 13.56 -53.02 44.20
N PHE A 369 12.34 -53.35 44.55
CA PHE A 369 11.11 -52.72 44.05
C PHE A 369 10.32 -52.10 45.22
N ALA A 370 9.49 -51.15 44.92
CA ALA A 370 8.55 -50.58 45.91
C ALA A 370 7.19 -50.38 45.26
N VAL A 371 6.13 -50.48 46.05
CA VAL A 371 4.77 -50.17 45.62
C VAL A 371 4.12 -49.23 46.65
N ILE A 372 3.65 -48.08 46.20
CA ILE A 372 2.82 -47.17 46.95
C ILE A 372 1.38 -47.41 46.57
N MET A 373 0.55 -47.82 47.50
CA MET A 373 -0.85 -48.20 47.25
C MET A 373 -1.78 -47.21 47.94
N MET A 374 -2.53 -46.51 47.15
CA MET A 374 -3.42 -45.44 47.60
C MET A 374 -4.72 -46.01 48.23
N ASN A 375 -5.19 -45.36 49.29
CA ASN A 375 -6.45 -45.73 50.01
C ASN A 375 -6.48 -47.22 50.42
N VAL A 376 -5.34 -47.68 50.96
CA VAL A 376 -5.18 -49.04 51.48
C VAL A 376 -4.88 -48.97 52.97
N THR A 377 -5.70 -49.60 53.77
CA THR A 377 -5.60 -49.70 55.22
C THR A 377 -5.20 -51.08 55.70
N GLY A 378 -4.82 -51.24 56.96
CA GLY A 378 -4.28 -52.46 57.50
C GLY A 378 -5.19 -53.72 57.42
N ASP A 379 -6.51 -53.53 57.29
CA ASP A 379 -7.47 -54.62 57.06
C ASP A 379 -7.26 -55.31 55.69
N LEU A 380 -6.62 -54.68 54.72
CA LEU A 380 -6.25 -55.24 53.44
C LEU A 380 -4.89 -55.94 53.42
N GLY A 381 -4.25 -56.10 54.56
CA GLY A 381 -2.92 -56.75 54.66
C GLY A 381 -2.91 -58.16 54.11
N GLY A 382 -3.97 -58.96 54.31
CA GLY A 382 -4.08 -60.31 53.72
C GLY A 382 -4.04 -60.33 52.20
N LEU A 383 -4.63 -59.29 51.57
CA LEU A 383 -4.61 -59.12 50.10
C LEU A 383 -3.19 -58.86 49.58
N LEU A 384 -2.38 -58.10 50.32
CA LEU A 384 -0.99 -57.78 49.94
C LEU A 384 -0.14 -59.06 50.01
N VAL A 385 -0.29 -59.85 51.05
CA VAL A 385 0.35 -61.16 51.16
C VAL A 385 -0.04 -62.08 50.03
N GLU A 386 -1.31 -62.14 49.69
CA GLU A 386 -1.80 -62.94 48.55
C GLU A 386 -1.20 -62.53 47.23
N LYS A 387 -1.12 -61.23 46.94
CA LYS A 387 -0.51 -60.70 45.69
C LYS A 387 0.96 -61.15 45.54
N ILE A 388 1.77 -61.06 46.58
CA ILE A 388 3.14 -61.51 46.53
C ILE A 388 3.23 -63.02 46.44
N THR A 389 2.32 -63.77 47.10
CA THR A 389 2.25 -65.23 46.96
C THR A 389 1.89 -65.66 45.55
N GLN A 390 0.99 -65.01 44.90
CA GLN A 390 0.64 -65.26 43.48
C GLN A 390 1.82 -64.91 42.57
N SER A 391 2.52 -63.78 42.79
CA SER A 391 3.71 -63.41 42.03
C SER A 391 4.85 -64.44 42.22
N ASN A 392 5.02 -64.94 43.41
CA ASN A 392 6.00 -65.98 43.73
C ASN A 392 5.67 -67.34 43.05
N ARG A 393 4.38 -67.71 43.00
CA ARG A 393 3.97 -68.93 42.23
C ARG A 393 4.28 -68.79 40.75
N ALA A 394 4.07 -67.62 40.16
CA ALA A 394 4.40 -67.36 38.77
C ALA A 394 5.91 -67.33 38.52
N LEU A 395 6.72 -66.89 39.48
CA LEU A 395 8.19 -66.84 39.39
C LEU A 395 8.88 -68.17 39.68
N ALA A 396 8.18 -69.10 40.37
CA ALA A 396 8.68 -70.42 40.66
C ALA A 396 8.83 -71.32 39.42
N GLU A 397 8.16 -70.98 38.32
CA GLU A 397 8.26 -71.70 37.05
C GLU A 397 9.33 -71.07 36.15
N PRO A 398 10.41 -71.77 35.76
CA PRO A 398 11.39 -71.26 34.83
C PRO A 398 10.75 -70.98 33.46
N ILE A 399 11.14 -69.88 32.77
CA ILE A 399 10.69 -69.60 31.42
C ILE A 399 11.90 -69.48 30.49
N GLY A 400 12.12 -70.45 29.61
CA GLY A 400 13.25 -70.52 28.71
C GLY A 400 14.59 -70.50 29.45
N LYS A 401 15.38 -69.45 29.36
CA LYS A 401 16.65 -69.29 30.08
C LYS A 401 16.51 -68.54 31.41
N ILE A 402 15.32 -68.08 31.77
CA ILE A 402 15.08 -67.37 33.02
C ILE A 402 14.91 -68.37 34.13
N PRO A 403 15.76 -68.41 35.18
CA PRO A 403 15.63 -69.33 36.28
C PRO A 403 14.43 -69.02 37.16
N ALA A 404 14.02 -69.98 37.99
CA ALA A 404 13.09 -69.77 39.09
C ALA A 404 13.72 -68.78 40.10
N VAL A 405 12.92 -67.79 40.53
CA VAL A 405 13.27 -66.84 41.57
C VAL A 405 12.10 -66.61 42.52
N SER A 406 12.31 -66.01 43.63
CA SER A 406 11.28 -65.60 44.57
C SER A 406 11.43 -64.15 44.98
N LEU A 407 10.38 -63.57 45.55
CA LEU A 407 10.32 -62.25 46.13
C LEU A 407 10.10 -62.34 47.63
N SER A 408 10.87 -61.57 48.34
CA SER A 408 10.58 -61.20 49.73
C SER A 408 10.00 -59.80 49.78
N ALA A 409 8.92 -59.56 50.49
CA ALA A 409 8.28 -58.29 50.64
C ALA A 409 7.99 -57.91 52.08
N GLY A 410 8.03 -56.65 52.38
CA GLY A 410 7.60 -56.06 53.64
C GLY A 410 6.66 -54.88 53.40
N ALA A 411 5.54 -54.84 54.09
CA ALA A 411 4.55 -53.76 53.94
C ALA A 411 4.27 -53.05 55.28
N ALA A 412 4.08 -51.74 55.20
CA ALA A 412 3.63 -50.91 56.27
C ALA A 412 2.49 -50.00 55.83
N PHE A 413 1.60 -49.66 56.74
CA PHE A 413 0.41 -48.85 56.50
C PHE A 413 0.53 -47.53 57.25
N THR A 414 0.07 -46.44 56.68
CA THR A 414 0.02 -45.16 57.36
C THR A 414 -1.33 -44.48 57.17
N ASP A 415 -1.73 -43.77 58.21
CA ASP A 415 -2.85 -42.81 58.19
C ASP A 415 -2.40 -41.42 57.82
N GLY A 416 -1.13 -41.27 57.37
CA GLY A 416 -0.52 -40.01 56.99
C GLY A 416 0.30 -39.35 58.14
N THR A 417 0.45 -40.03 59.30
CA THR A 417 1.19 -39.53 60.47
C THR A 417 2.53 -40.21 60.70
N ASP A 418 2.78 -41.31 60.00
CA ASP A 418 3.99 -42.15 60.18
C ASP A 418 5.14 -41.66 59.25
N GLU A 419 6.08 -40.85 59.83
CA GLU A 419 7.28 -40.39 59.14
C GLU A 419 8.32 -41.53 58.94
N ALA A 420 8.25 -42.58 59.73
CA ALA A 420 9.15 -43.74 59.65
C ALA A 420 8.60 -44.88 58.75
N LEU A 421 7.57 -44.62 57.94
CA LEU A 421 6.87 -45.64 57.11
C LEU A 421 7.82 -46.48 56.27
N PHE A 422 8.86 -45.86 55.67
CA PHE A 422 9.86 -46.61 54.85
C PHE A 422 10.63 -47.57 55.73
N GLU A 423 11.07 -47.12 56.91
CA GLU A 423 11.82 -47.95 57.88
C GLU A 423 10.97 -49.09 58.40
N HIS A 424 9.67 -48.89 58.63
CA HIS A 424 8.72 -49.89 59.06
C HIS A 424 8.51 -50.95 57.96
N ALA A 425 8.36 -50.55 56.71
CA ALA A 425 8.24 -51.48 55.59
C ALA A 425 9.53 -52.32 55.36
N ASP A 426 10.70 -51.64 55.50
CA ASP A 426 12.01 -52.32 55.41
C ASP A 426 12.22 -53.32 56.57
N GLN A 427 11.83 -52.94 57.78
CA GLN A 427 11.88 -53.88 58.92
C GLN A 427 10.99 -55.09 58.69
N ALA A 428 9.82 -54.94 58.12
CA ALA A 428 8.94 -56.04 57.77
C ALA A 428 9.57 -56.90 56.63
N LEU A 429 10.20 -56.31 55.67
CA LEU A 429 10.99 -57.04 54.63
C LEU A 429 12.11 -57.88 55.24
N TYR A 430 12.85 -57.29 56.19
CA TYR A 430 13.90 -57.98 56.93
C TYR A 430 13.34 -59.23 57.66
N GLN A 431 12.21 -59.08 58.34
CA GLN A 431 11.54 -60.20 58.99
C GLN A 431 11.15 -61.31 58.02
N THR A 432 10.66 -60.97 56.80
CA THR A 432 10.39 -61.95 55.75
C THR A 432 11.65 -62.71 55.35
N LYS A 433 12.77 -62.03 55.19
CA LYS A 433 14.06 -62.65 54.85
C LYS A 433 14.56 -63.59 55.93
N GLU A 434 14.40 -63.27 57.24
CA GLU A 434 14.73 -64.12 58.36
C GLU A 434 13.85 -65.34 58.49
N GLN A 435 12.53 -65.24 58.18
CA GLN A 435 11.58 -66.34 58.23
C GLN A 435 11.73 -67.33 57.08
N GLY A 436 12.74 -67.23 56.26
CA GLY A 436 13.05 -68.17 55.16
C GLY A 436 12.80 -67.63 53.80
N ARG A 437 12.57 -66.29 53.60
CA ARG A 437 12.28 -65.62 52.32
C ARG A 437 10.97 -66.09 51.69
N HIS A 438 10.76 -65.73 50.41
CA HIS A 438 9.63 -66.23 49.61
C HIS A 438 8.27 -65.89 50.18
N GLY A 439 8.06 -64.67 50.64
CA GLY A 439 6.79 -64.26 51.29
C GLY A 439 6.65 -62.77 51.48
N CYS A 440 5.66 -62.39 52.24
CA CYS A 440 5.41 -60.99 52.62
C CYS A 440 5.04 -60.88 54.08
N SER A 441 5.72 -60.06 54.81
CA SER A 441 5.40 -59.67 56.20
C SER A 441 4.77 -58.26 56.27
N ILE A 442 3.88 -58.08 57.24
CA ILE A 442 3.28 -56.80 57.48
C ILE A 442 3.84 -56.27 58.78
N TYR A 443 4.31 -54.99 58.75
CA TYR A 443 4.77 -54.32 59.95
C TYR A 443 3.64 -54.23 60.99
N SER A 444 3.90 -54.74 62.18
CA SER A 444 3.04 -54.54 63.32
C SER A 444 3.90 -53.96 64.47
N PRO A 445 3.58 -52.78 65.00
CA PRO A 445 4.34 -52.25 66.13
C PRO A 445 4.37 -53.27 67.24
N ALA A 446 5.56 -53.54 67.83
CA ALA A 446 5.72 -54.38 68.98
C ALA A 446 4.80 -53.86 70.10
N LYS A 447 3.95 -54.74 70.65
CA LYS A 447 3.10 -54.42 71.77
C LYS A 447 3.92 -54.14 73.01
#